data_4cc538e43c7b3ab9232f2c1d9910bfaf
#
_entry.id   4cc538e43c7b3ab9232f2c1d9910bfaf
#
_cell.length_a   1.000
_cell.length_b   1.000
_cell.length_c   1.000
_cell.angle_alpha   90.00
_cell.angle_beta   90.00
_cell.angle_gamma   90.00
#
_symmetry.space_group_name_H-M   'P 1'
#
loop_
_entity.id
_entity.type
_entity.pdbx_description
1 polymer ?
#
loop_
_entity_poly.entity_id
_entity_poly.type
_entity_poly.pdbx_seq_one_letter_code
_entity_poly.pdbx_strand_id
1 'polypeptide(L)'
;MGVFKIEGGIRLKGDITPQGAKNEALQILCAVLLSPEKITINNIPDIIDVNKLITLLGNLGVKIDRHGNGSITFQSDEVNVGYLETEAFKKEGGSLRGSIMIVGPLLARFGRGYIPKPGGDKIGRRRLDTHFEGFINLGAKFRYNREDHFYGVEAPDRLLGAHMLLDEASVTGTANIVMAAVLAKGITTIYNAACEPYLQQLCKMLNSMGAKISGIGSNLLTIEGVTLLSGCEHRILPDMIEIGSWIGLAAMTRSEITIKNVSWDNLGVIPNTFRKLGITLEKRGDDIYIPAHENGYEVKTDIDGSILNIADAPWPGFTPDLLSIVLVVATQAKGDVLIHQKMFESRLFFVDKLIDMGAKIILCDPHRAVVIGHDFKSQLKATTMSSPDIRAGISLLIAALSAKGTSTIQNIEQIDRGYERIDERLRALGANIVRA
;
A
#
# COMPACT_ATOMS: atom_id res chain seq x y z
N MET A 1 -9.44 20.69 8.58
CA MET A 1 -9.74 19.55 7.71
C MET A 1 -9.85 20.07 6.28
N GLY A 2 -8.96 19.64 5.41
CA GLY A 2 -8.97 20.03 4.01
C GLY A 2 -10.18 19.45 3.25
N VAL A 3 -10.55 20.12 2.18
CA VAL A 3 -11.73 19.77 1.36
C VAL A 3 -11.33 19.82 -0.12
N PHE A 4 -11.77 18.83 -0.91
CA PHE A 4 -11.78 18.93 -2.36
C PHE A 4 -13.17 19.35 -2.85
N LYS A 5 -13.20 20.35 -3.74
CA LYS A 5 -14.36 20.66 -4.59
C LYS A 5 -14.04 20.20 -6.00
N ILE A 6 -14.86 19.32 -6.57
CA ILE A 6 -14.59 18.62 -7.83
C ILE A 6 -15.77 18.85 -8.77
N GLU A 7 -15.54 19.45 -9.91
CA GLU A 7 -16.48 19.47 -11.03
C GLU A 7 -16.28 18.18 -11.84
N GLY A 8 -17.29 17.32 -11.83
CA GLY A 8 -17.22 16.03 -12.49
C GLY A 8 -17.70 16.06 -13.94
N GLY A 9 -17.55 14.93 -14.63
CA GLY A 9 -17.97 14.76 -16.02
C GLY A 9 -17.00 15.33 -17.06
N ILE A 10 -15.81 15.78 -16.64
CA ILE A 10 -14.75 16.28 -17.54
C ILE A 10 -13.89 15.10 -18.00
N ARG A 11 -13.66 15.01 -19.32
CA ARG A 11 -12.72 14.04 -19.88
C ARG A 11 -11.30 14.55 -19.69
N LEU A 12 -10.44 13.69 -19.17
CA LEU A 12 -9.03 13.95 -18.92
C LEU A 12 -8.19 13.46 -20.09
N LYS A 13 -7.01 14.06 -20.28
CA LYS A 13 -6.09 13.66 -21.33
C LYS A 13 -4.63 13.95 -20.95
N GLY A 14 -3.73 13.06 -21.30
CA GLY A 14 -2.30 13.27 -21.14
C GLY A 14 -1.56 12.08 -20.58
N ASP A 15 -0.33 12.34 -20.17
CA ASP A 15 0.57 11.36 -19.59
C ASP A 15 0.67 11.57 -18.09
N ILE A 16 0.77 10.48 -17.35
CA ILE A 16 0.95 10.49 -15.89
C ILE A 16 2.05 9.49 -15.50
N THR A 17 3.00 9.94 -14.68
CA THR A 17 4.01 9.05 -14.09
C THR A 17 3.60 8.68 -12.68
N PRO A 18 3.52 7.40 -12.33
CA PRO A 18 3.19 6.97 -10.98
C PRO A 18 4.24 7.43 -9.97
N GLN A 19 3.80 7.73 -8.76
CA GLN A 19 4.70 7.96 -7.62
C GLN A 19 5.40 6.67 -7.19
N GLY A 20 6.41 6.76 -6.32
CA GLY A 20 7.01 5.60 -5.67
C GLY A 20 6.01 4.85 -4.79
N ALA A 21 6.15 3.52 -4.73
CA ALA A 21 5.23 2.65 -4.00
C ALA A 21 5.27 2.91 -2.49
N LYS A 22 4.15 3.39 -1.93
CA LYS A 22 4.01 3.63 -0.49
C LYS A 22 4.40 2.42 0.37
N ASN A 23 3.85 1.25 0.01
CA ASN A 23 4.02 0.03 0.81
C ASN A 23 5.48 -0.49 0.76
N GLU A 24 6.21 -0.21 -0.30
CA GLU A 24 7.64 -0.47 -0.40
C GLU A 24 8.43 0.55 0.42
N ALA A 25 8.15 1.85 0.27
CA ALA A 25 8.83 2.91 1.00
C ALA A 25 8.82 2.67 2.51
N LEU A 26 7.67 2.29 3.08
CA LEU A 26 7.55 2.03 4.51
C LEU A 26 8.43 0.85 4.99
N GLN A 27 8.69 -0.15 4.14
CA GLN A 27 9.57 -1.28 4.47
C GLN A 27 11.05 -0.90 4.30
N ILE A 28 11.39 -0.35 3.14
CA ILE A 28 12.75 0.06 2.76
C ILE A 28 13.33 1.09 3.76
N LEU A 29 12.52 2.06 4.17
CA LEU A 29 12.94 3.08 5.14
C LEU A 29 13.21 2.48 6.54
N CYS A 30 12.50 1.42 6.94
CA CYS A 30 12.83 0.73 8.18
C CYS A 30 14.12 -0.08 8.06
N ALA A 31 14.42 -0.65 6.89
CA ALA A 31 15.62 -1.43 6.65
C ALA A 31 16.92 -0.61 6.73
N VAL A 32 16.88 0.73 6.61
CA VAL A 32 18.07 1.59 6.77
C VAL A 32 18.69 1.48 8.17
N LEU A 33 17.91 1.06 9.17
CA LEU A 33 18.39 0.84 10.53
C LEU A 33 19.34 -0.38 10.65
N LEU A 34 19.36 -1.27 9.64
CA LEU A 34 20.17 -2.50 9.68
C LEU A 34 21.67 -2.28 9.42
N SER A 35 22.08 -1.13 8.86
CA SER A 35 23.46 -0.83 8.56
C SER A 35 23.87 0.55 9.11
N PRO A 36 25.10 0.73 9.62
CA PRO A 36 25.64 2.05 9.95
C PRO A 36 26.11 2.83 8.72
N GLU A 37 26.23 2.18 7.57
CA GLU A 37 26.69 2.79 6.33
C GLU A 37 25.61 3.61 5.65
N LYS A 38 26.00 4.44 4.68
CA LYS A 38 25.08 5.26 3.91
C LYS A 38 24.22 4.42 2.96
N ILE A 39 22.92 4.65 3.00
CA ILE A 39 21.94 4.02 2.13
C ILE A 39 21.19 5.12 1.39
N THR A 40 21.26 5.14 0.07
CA THR A 40 20.55 6.10 -0.78
C THR A 40 19.30 5.45 -1.37
N ILE A 41 18.15 6.05 -1.08
CA ILE A 41 16.87 5.59 -1.60
C ILE A 41 16.32 6.63 -2.57
N ASN A 42 15.96 6.18 -3.77
CA ASN A 42 15.41 6.99 -4.85
C ASN A 42 13.91 6.69 -5.05
N ASN A 43 13.18 7.66 -5.61
CA ASN A 43 11.75 7.57 -5.88
C ASN A 43 10.89 7.40 -4.61
N ILE A 44 11.30 8.02 -3.51
CA ILE A 44 10.51 8.08 -2.27
C ILE A 44 9.31 9.00 -2.52
N PRO A 45 8.06 8.55 -2.32
CA PRO A 45 6.89 9.41 -2.51
C PRO A 45 6.76 10.45 -1.39
N ASP A 46 6.39 11.67 -1.77
CA ASP A 46 6.13 12.78 -0.83
C ASP A 46 4.70 12.72 -0.31
N ILE A 47 4.43 11.78 0.60
CA ILE A 47 3.13 11.53 1.21
C ILE A 47 3.22 11.54 2.74
N ILE A 48 2.10 11.84 3.40
CA ILE A 48 2.06 12.05 4.86
C ILE A 48 2.63 10.85 5.64
N ASP A 49 2.24 9.63 5.31
CA ASP A 49 2.67 8.43 6.06
C ASP A 49 4.19 8.18 5.92
N VAL A 50 4.76 8.42 4.74
CA VAL A 50 6.21 8.29 4.49
C VAL A 50 6.98 9.38 5.21
N ASN A 51 6.52 10.63 5.14
CA ASN A 51 7.17 11.75 5.84
C ASN A 51 7.15 11.58 7.36
N LYS A 52 6.06 11.04 7.94
CA LYS A 52 6.01 10.70 9.36
C LYS A 52 7.04 9.64 9.74
N LEU A 53 7.24 8.62 8.91
CA LEU A 53 8.25 7.61 9.16
C LEU A 53 9.67 8.19 9.06
N ILE A 54 9.94 9.05 8.08
CA ILE A 54 11.23 9.73 7.94
C ILE A 54 11.52 10.60 9.18
N THR A 55 10.51 11.33 9.68
CA THR A 55 10.63 12.11 10.92
C THR A 55 10.95 11.21 12.12
N LEU A 56 10.24 10.08 12.26
CA LEU A 56 10.49 9.12 13.33
C LEU A 56 11.92 8.56 13.29
N LEU A 57 12.44 8.24 12.09
CA LEU A 57 13.82 7.78 11.91
C LEU A 57 14.83 8.87 12.29
N GLY A 58 14.58 10.13 11.91
CA GLY A 58 15.42 11.27 12.32
C GLY A 58 15.46 11.44 13.83
N ASN A 59 14.32 11.30 14.52
CA ASN A 59 14.24 11.38 15.99
C ASN A 59 14.92 10.19 16.67
N LEU A 60 15.02 9.04 16.00
CA LEU A 60 15.84 7.90 16.43
C LEU A 60 17.34 8.11 16.22
N GLY A 61 17.78 9.24 15.63
CA GLY A 61 19.18 9.55 15.40
C GLY A 61 19.71 9.17 14.01
N VAL A 62 18.84 8.77 13.07
CA VAL A 62 19.25 8.54 11.68
C VAL A 62 19.56 9.87 11.01
N LYS A 63 20.74 10.02 10.44
CA LYS A 63 21.14 11.18 9.63
C LYS A 63 20.44 11.12 8.29
N ILE A 64 19.82 12.22 7.87
CA ILE A 64 18.96 12.30 6.68
C ILE A 64 19.44 13.44 5.80
N ASP A 65 19.89 13.12 4.59
CA ASP A 65 20.33 14.07 3.58
C ASP A 65 19.42 14.00 2.33
N ARG A 66 18.71 15.09 2.03
CA ARG A 66 17.72 15.18 0.97
C ARG A 66 18.32 15.78 -0.29
N HIS A 67 18.29 15.04 -1.41
CA HIS A 67 18.86 15.45 -2.71
C HIS A 67 17.82 16.03 -3.67
N GLY A 68 16.53 16.05 -3.28
CA GLY A 68 15.41 16.43 -4.16
C GLY A 68 14.89 15.26 -5.00
N ASN A 69 13.77 15.48 -5.71
CA ASN A 69 13.14 14.49 -6.61
C ASN A 69 12.92 13.09 -5.98
N GLY A 70 12.58 13.05 -4.68
CA GLY A 70 12.37 11.79 -3.97
C GLY A 70 13.64 10.98 -3.70
N SER A 71 14.83 11.60 -3.80
CA SER A 71 16.11 10.96 -3.45
C SER A 71 16.59 11.41 -2.08
N ILE A 72 16.87 10.47 -1.19
CA ILE A 72 17.31 10.72 0.20
C ILE A 72 18.39 9.71 0.58
N THR A 73 19.47 10.19 1.19
CA THR A 73 20.50 9.34 1.81
C THR A 73 20.27 9.28 3.32
N PHE A 74 20.26 8.06 3.85
CA PHE A 74 20.13 7.76 5.29
C PHE A 74 21.43 7.18 5.80
N GLN A 75 21.80 7.53 7.05
CA GLN A 75 22.92 6.93 7.75
C GLN A 75 22.55 6.67 9.21
N SER A 76 22.61 5.41 9.65
CA SER A 76 22.16 4.93 10.96
C SER A 76 23.35 4.53 11.84
N ASP A 77 24.41 5.35 11.89
CA ASP A 77 25.63 5.12 12.67
C ASP A 77 25.47 5.50 14.15
N GLU A 78 24.55 6.40 14.50
CA GLU A 78 24.33 6.94 15.85
C GLU A 78 22.87 6.80 16.31
N VAL A 79 22.29 5.58 16.21
CA VAL A 79 20.89 5.33 16.58
C VAL A 79 20.72 5.41 18.10
N ASN A 80 19.82 6.28 18.57
CA ASN A 80 19.45 6.42 19.97
C ASN A 80 18.27 5.53 20.34
N VAL A 81 18.53 4.31 20.75
CA VAL A 81 17.48 3.37 21.19
C VAL A 81 16.77 3.79 22.49
N GLY A 82 17.36 4.71 23.28
CA GLY A 82 16.71 5.31 24.46
C GLY A 82 15.48 6.15 24.09
N TYR A 83 15.41 6.66 22.86
CA TYR A 83 14.24 7.39 22.36
C TYR A 83 12.95 6.56 22.39
N LEU A 84 13.05 5.23 22.24
CA LEU A 84 11.91 4.31 22.25
C LEU A 84 11.11 4.33 23.57
N GLU A 85 11.73 4.81 24.68
CA GLU A 85 11.10 4.86 26.00
C GLU A 85 10.42 6.21 26.29
N THR A 86 10.51 7.17 25.35
CA THR A 86 9.98 8.53 25.54
C THR A 86 8.49 8.65 25.19
N GLU A 87 7.80 9.60 25.83
CA GLU A 87 6.41 9.93 25.49
C GLU A 87 6.28 10.47 24.05
N ALA A 88 7.30 11.15 23.52
CA ALA A 88 7.35 11.60 22.13
C ALA A 88 7.28 10.41 21.17
N PHE A 89 8.08 9.38 21.42
CA PHE A 89 8.04 8.15 20.60
C PHE A 89 6.68 7.44 20.70
N LYS A 90 6.08 7.34 21.88
CA LYS A 90 4.75 6.73 22.04
C LYS A 90 3.71 7.42 21.16
N LYS A 91 3.73 8.75 21.09
CA LYS A 91 2.82 9.53 20.25
C LYS A 91 3.11 9.33 18.76
N GLU A 92 4.36 9.41 18.35
CA GLU A 92 4.76 9.27 16.92
C GLU A 92 4.55 7.85 16.41
N GLY A 93 5.06 6.85 17.12
CA GLY A 93 4.90 5.43 16.76
C GLY A 93 3.44 5.00 16.73
N GLY A 94 2.59 5.51 17.64
CA GLY A 94 1.16 5.26 17.66
C GLY A 94 0.38 5.93 16.53
N SER A 95 0.94 6.95 15.87
CA SER A 95 0.27 7.70 14.81
C SER A 95 0.34 7.03 13.41
N LEU A 96 1.19 6.03 13.24
CA LEU A 96 1.49 5.40 11.96
C LEU A 96 1.48 3.86 12.09
N ARG A 97 0.72 3.17 11.24
CA ARG A 97 0.72 1.69 11.24
C ARG A 97 2.07 1.10 10.83
N GLY A 98 2.75 1.72 9.87
CA GLY A 98 4.05 1.27 9.36
C GLY A 98 5.18 1.32 10.38
N SER A 99 5.02 2.06 11.49
CA SER A 99 6.01 2.16 12.56
C SER A 99 6.38 0.80 13.18
N ILE A 100 5.48 -0.19 13.16
CA ILE A 100 5.77 -1.54 13.63
C ILE A 100 7.00 -2.15 12.96
N MET A 101 7.31 -1.78 11.73
CA MET A 101 8.41 -2.38 10.97
C MET A 101 9.80 -1.92 11.40
N ILE A 102 9.93 -0.91 12.29
CA ILE A 102 11.24 -0.59 12.89
C ILE A 102 11.68 -1.64 13.90
N VAL A 103 10.74 -2.44 14.44
CA VAL A 103 11.00 -3.38 15.53
C VAL A 103 12.00 -4.47 15.12
N GLY A 104 11.83 -5.06 13.92
CA GLY A 104 12.74 -6.10 13.41
C GLY A 104 14.19 -5.64 13.30
N PRO A 105 14.48 -4.54 12.57
CA PRO A 105 15.85 -4.01 12.46
C PRO A 105 16.44 -3.56 13.80
N LEU A 106 15.66 -2.92 14.68
CA LEU A 106 16.14 -2.51 16.01
C LEU A 106 16.46 -3.73 16.88
N LEU A 107 15.61 -4.75 16.87
CA LEU A 107 15.86 -6.01 17.59
C LEU A 107 17.13 -6.70 17.06
N ALA A 108 17.28 -6.78 15.74
CA ALA A 108 18.40 -7.47 15.11
C ALA A 108 19.76 -6.80 15.39
N ARG A 109 19.80 -5.47 15.39
CA ARG A 109 21.05 -4.72 15.50
C ARG A 109 21.37 -4.26 16.93
N PHE A 110 20.33 -3.95 17.73
CA PHE A 110 20.49 -3.36 19.06
C PHE A 110 19.93 -4.25 20.19
N GLY A 111 19.43 -5.44 19.88
CA GLY A 111 18.90 -6.41 20.84
C GLY A 111 17.59 -6.03 21.49
N ARG A 112 16.95 -4.94 21.08
CA ARG A 112 15.65 -4.51 21.63
C ARG A 112 14.83 -3.69 20.66
N GLY A 113 13.51 -3.86 20.71
CA GLY A 113 12.55 -3.05 19.97
C GLY A 113 11.30 -2.83 20.79
N TYR A 114 10.81 -1.60 20.82
CA TYR A 114 9.58 -1.23 21.50
C TYR A 114 8.66 -0.48 20.55
N ILE A 115 7.35 -0.68 20.68
CA ILE A 115 6.35 0.00 19.87
C ILE A 115 5.05 0.17 20.65
N PRO A 116 4.44 1.36 20.66
CA PRO A 116 3.06 1.54 21.12
C PRO A 116 2.10 0.84 20.15
N LYS A 117 0.86 0.62 20.58
CA LYS A 117 -0.17 0.08 19.67
C LYS A 117 -0.24 0.95 18.41
N PRO A 118 0.16 0.42 17.22
CA PRO A 118 0.20 1.23 16.01
C PRO A 118 -1.20 1.66 15.57
N GLY A 119 -1.30 2.91 15.11
CA GLY A 119 -2.51 3.48 14.53
C GLY A 119 -2.83 2.92 13.14
N GLY A 120 -3.46 3.73 12.29
CA GLY A 120 -3.78 3.42 10.90
C GLY A 120 -5.27 3.37 10.60
N ASP A 121 -5.63 2.93 9.40
CA ASP A 121 -7.01 2.89 8.92
C ASP A 121 -7.86 1.90 9.72
N LYS A 122 -9.12 2.28 9.95
CA LYS A 122 -10.13 1.44 10.63
C LYS A 122 -10.84 0.53 9.60
N ILE A 123 -10.12 -0.48 9.09
CA ILE A 123 -10.59 -1.41 8.06
C ILE A 123 -10.90 -2.82 8.59
N GLY A 124 -11.05 -2.97 9.89
CA GLY A 124 -11.20 -4.25 10.59
C GLY A 124 -10.04 -4.56 11.53
N ARG A 125 -10.05 -5.77 12.11
CA ARG A 125 -8.99 -6.23 13.01
C ARG A 125 -7.70 -6.47 12.21
N ARG A 126 -6.62 -5.84 12.65
CA ARG A 126 -5.28 -5.99 12.05
C ARG A 126 -4.34 -6.55 13.10
N ARG A 127 -4.13 -7.85 13.05
CA ARG A 127 -3.29 -8.59 14.00
C ARG A 127 -1.84 -8.12 13.92
N LEU A 128 -1.12 -8.25 15.02
CA LEU A 128 0.32 -8.04 15.14
C LEU A 128 1.03 -9.34 15.55
N ASP A 129 0.25 -10.40 15.78
CA ASP A 129 0.74 -11.67 16.30
C ASP A 129 1.88 -12.22 15.43
N THR A 130 1.71 -12.24 14.10
CA THR A 130 2.72 -12.73 13.15
C THR A 130 4.08 -12.08 13.34
N HIS A 131 4.14 -10.77 13.65
CA HIS A 131 5.41 -10.08 13.92
C HIS A 131 6.09 -10.65 15.17
N PHE A 132 5.35 -10.70 16.28
CA PHE A 132 5.92 -11.08 17.58
C PHE A 132 6.20 -12.56 17.69
N GLU A 133 5.35 -13.42 17.13
CA GLU A 133 5.59 -14.86 17.02
C GLU A 133 6.86 -15.15 16.21
N GLY A 134 7.07 -14.43 15.10
CA GLY A 134 8.31 -14.52 14.33
C GLY A 134 9.54 -14.15 15.15
N PHE A 135 9.49 -13.07 15.93
CA PHE A 135 10.61 -12.68 16.80
C PHE A 135 10.84 -13.69 17.94
N ILE A 136 9.78 -14.24 18.54
CA ILE A 136 9.88 -15.28 19.57
C ILE A 136 10.54 -16.53 18.97
N ASN A 137 10.17 -16.93 17.75
CA ASN A 137 10.79 -18.06 17.07
C ASN A 137 12.30 -17.83 16.80
N LEU A 138 12.72 -16.59 16.57
CA LEU A 138 14.13 -16.19 16.47
C LEU A 138 14.85 -16.09 17.83
N GLY A 139 14.16 -16.41 18.95
CA GLY A 139 14.71 -16.41 20.30
C GLY A 139 14.54 -15.13 21.11
N ALA A 140 13.77 -14.16 20.62
CA ALA A 140 13.48 -12.94 21.39
C ALA A 140 12.48 -13.19 22.51
N LYS A 141 12.58 -12.40 23.56
CA LYS A 141 11.61 -12.35 24.68
C LYS A 141 10.58 -11.27 24.39
N PHE A 142 9.31 -11.64 24.43
CA PHE A 142 8.19 -10.73 24.21
C PHE A 142 7.60 -10.25 25.54
N ARG A 143 7.23 -8.96 25.60
CA ARG A 143 6.48 -8.35 26.70
C ARG A 143 5.36 -7.48 26.15
N TYR A 144 4.21 -7.53 26.82
CA TYR A 144 3.11 -6.62 26.56
C TYR A 144 2.72 -5.88 27.84
N ASN A 145 2.83 -4.57 27.83
CA ASN A 145 2.32 -3.72 28.92
C ASN A 145 0.87 -3.35 28.62
N ARG A 146 -0.06 -3.85 29.45
CA ARG A 146 -1.50 -3.61 29.27
C ARG A 146 -1.92 -2.19 29.61
N GLU A 147 -1.24 -1.56 30.57
CA GLU A 147 -1.58 -0.21 31.03
C GLU A 147 -1.23 0.84 29.96
N ASP A 148 -0.06 0.73 29.39
CA ASP A 148 0.46 1.63 28.36
C ASP A 148 0.15 1.19 26.92
N HIS A 149 -0.48 0.03 26.73
CA HIS A 149 -0.68 -0.59 25.41
C HIS A 149 0.61 -0.65 24.57
N PHE A 150 1.70 -1.09 25.19
CA PHE A 150 3.03 -1.08 24.63
C PHE A 150 3.56 -2.50 24.43
N TYR A 151 4.15 -2.76 23.25
CA TYR A 151 4.76 -4.03 22.89
C TYR A 151 6.28 -3.90 22.95
N GLY A 152 6.95 -4.82 23.63
CA GLY A 152 8.40 -4.88 23.73
C GLY A 152 8.93 -6.23 23.31
N VAL A 153 10.06 -6.25 22.62
CA VAL A 153 10.85 -7.44 22.32
C VAL A 153 12.32 -7.19 22.67
N GLU A 154 12.94 -8.17 23.28
CA GLU A 154 14.34 -8.09 23.72
C GLU A 154 15.05 -9.38 23.35
N ALA A 155 16.28 -9.27 22.88
CA ALA A 155 17.19 -10.37 22.64
C ALA A 155 18.53 -10.01 23.33
N PRO A 156 18.84 -10.62 24.49
CA PRO A 156 20.09 -10.36 25.21
C PRO A 156 21.31 -10.81 24.43
N ASP A 157 21.12 -11.81 23.57
CA ASP A 157 22.10 -12.36 22.66
C ASP A 157 21.65 -12.19 21.21
N ARG A 158 22.55 -12.50 20.27
CA ARG A 158 22.22 -12.50 18.85
C ARG A 158 21.06 -13.45 18.57
N LEU A 159 20.06 -13.01 17.77
CA LEU A 159 18.97 -13.84 17.29
C LEU A 159 19.46 -15.12 16.61
N LEU A 160 18.70 -16.19 16.69
CA LEU A 160 19.01 -17.49 16.13
C LEU A 160 18.09 -17.79 14.95
N GLY A 161 18.66 -18.38 13.90
CA GLY A 161 17.89 -18.88 12.77
C GLY A 161 16.87 -19.95 13.21
N ALA A 162 15.68 -19.92 12.61
CA ALA A 162 14.58 -20.82 12.94
C ALA A 162 13.77 -21.19 11.69
N HIS A 163 13.13 -22.35 11.74
CA HIS A 163 12.10 -22.71 10.79
C HIS A 163 10.74 -22.26 11.31
N MET A 164 9.98 -21.54 10.52
CA MET A 164 8.65 -21.06 10.91
C MET A 164 7.63 -21.18 9.79
N LEU A 165 6.41 -21.56 10.16
CA LEU A 165 5.22 -21.50 9.32
C LEU A 165 4.35 -20.34 9.86
N LEU A 166 4.11 -19.33 9.02
CA LEU A 166 3.24 -18.22 9.39
C LEU A 166 1.78 -18.65 9.25
N ASP A 167 0.95 -18.28 10.22
CA ASP A 167 -0.49 -18.56 10.21
C ASP A 167 -1.25 -17.70 9.18
N GLU A 168 -0.66 -16.58 8.73
CA GLU A 168 -1.14 -15.77 7.63
C GLU A 168 0.03 -15.25 6.77
N ALA A 169 -0.20 -15.04 5.47
CA ALA A 169 0.74 -14.40 4.58
C ALA A 169 0.78 -12.87 4.83
N SER A 170 1.22 -12.49 6.03
CA SER A 170 1.29 -11.09 6.46
C SER A 170 2.45 -10.38 5.80
N VAL A 171 2.17 -9.34 4.99
CA VAL A 171 3.21 -8.56 4.31
C VAL A 171 4.16 -7.89 5.30
N THR A 172 3.61 -7.14 6.24
CA THR A 172 4.41 -6.40 7.23
C THR A 172 5.06 -7.34 8.26
N GLY A 173 4.39 -8.45 8.61
CA GLY A 173 4.94 -9.51 9.44
C GLY A 173 6.15 -10.16 8.78
N THR A 174 6.01 -10.62 7.53
CA THR A 174 7.11 -11.21 6.76
C THR A 174 8.28 -10.23 6.63
N ALA A 175 8.02 -8.96 6.24
CA ALA A 175 9.07 -7.94 6.11
C ALA A 175 9.86 -7.74 7.41
N ASN A 176 9.15 -7.65 8.52
CA ASN A 176 9.74 -7.42 9.83
C ASN A 176 10.58 -8.62 10.30
N ILE A 177 10.09 -9.85 10.06
CA ILE A 177 10.83 -11.10 10.36
C ILE A 177 12.07 -11.20 9.47
N VAL A 178 11.95 -10.90 8.16
CA VAL A 178 13.11 -10.89 7.23
C VAL A 178 14.18 -9.91 7.73
N MET A 179 13.79 -8.67 8.08
CA MET A 179 14.72 -7.68 8.62
C MET A 179 15.40 -8.12 9.93
N ALA A 180 14.71 -8.89 10.77
CA ALA A 180 15.31 -9.48 11.96
C ALA A 180 16.24 -10.65 11.63
N ALA A 181 15.85 -11.52 10.71
CA ALA A 181 16.55 -12.76 10.40
C ALA A 181 17.87 -12.56 9.64
N VAL A 182 18.01 -11.48 8.85
CA VAL A 182 19.25 -11.24 8.07
C VAL A 182 20.50 -11.09 8.93
N LEU A 183 20.37 -10.69 10.19
CA LEU A 183 21.46 -10.59 11.16
C LEU A 183 21.43 -11.73 12.21
N ALA A 184 20.50 -12.68 12.15
CA ALA A 184 20.45 -13.83 13.06
C ALA A 184 21.63 -14.79 12.81
N LYS A 185 21.95 -15.66 13.77
CA LYS A 185 22.97 -16.70 13.60
C LYS A 185 22.34 -17.96 13.04
N GLY A 186 22.81 -18.45 11.88
CA GLY A 186 22.32 -19.67 11.25
C GLY A 186 21.32 -19.39 10.14
N ILE A 187 20.46 -20.34 9.83
CA ILE A 187 19.52 -20.31 8.73
C ILE A 187 18.09 -20.12 9.27
N THR A 188 17.38 -19.18 8.70
CA THR A 188 15.94 -18.99 8.93
C THR A 188 15.18 -19.41 7.67
N THR A 189 14.12 -20.21 7.83
CA THR A 189 13.16 -20.48 6.76
C THR A 189 11.78 -19.98 7.18
N ILE A 190 11.13 -19.23 6.30
CA ILE A 190 9.80 -18.69 6.52
C ILE A 190 8.87 -19.29 5.46
N TYR A 191 7.97 -20.18 5.88
CA TYR A 191 6.93 -20.74 5.03
C TYR A 191 5.63 -19.98 5.21
N ASN A 192 4.81 -19.90 4.18
CA ASN A 192 3.66 -19.01 4.05
C ASN A 192 4.05 -17.52 4.15
N ALA A 193 5.26 -17.20 3.68
CA ALA A 193 5.71 -15.81 3.56
C ALA A 193 4.86 -15.04 2.55
N ALA A 194 4.62 -13.77 2.80
CA ALA A 194 4.10 -12.86 1.77
C ALA A 194 5.13 -12.70 0.64
N CYS A 195 4.66 -12.46 -0.59
CA CYS A 195 5.55 -12.38 -1.76
C CYS A 195 5.16 -11.24 -2.73
N GLU A 196 4.53 -10.22 -2.23
CA GLU A 196 4.20 -8.99 -2.98
C GLU A 196 5.46 -8.32 -3.57
N PRO A 197 5.36 -7.62 -4.71
CA PRO A 197 6.50 -6.96 -5.36
C PRO A 197 7.32 -6.08 -4.41
N TYR A 198 6.68 -5.32 -3.53
CA TYR A 198 7.37 -4.45 -2.58
C TYR A 198 8.14 -5.23 -1.50
N LEU A 199 7.70 -6.43 -1.11
CA LEU A 199 8.48 -7.31 -0.23
C LEU A 199 9.66 -7.95 -0.98
N GLN A 200 9.44 -8.32 -2.25
CA GLN A 200 10.53 -8.79 -3.10
C GLN A 200 11.63 -7.74 -3.23
N GLN A 201 11.27 -6.45 -3.36
CA GLN A 201 12.23 -5.35 -3.43
C GLN A 201 13.00 -5.17 -2.11
N LEU A 202 12.34 -5.29 -0.96
CA LEU A 202 13.02 -5.31 0.32
C LEU A 202 14.08 -6.43 0.36
N CYS A 203 13.74 -7.66 -0.02
CA CYS A 203 14.69 -8.77 -0.06
C CYS A 203 15.83 -8.52 -1.04
N LYS A 204 15.57 -7.95 -2.22
CA LYS A 204 16.60 -7.60 -3.21
C LYS A 204 17.53 -6.50 -2.69
N MET A 205 16.98 -5.46 -2.05
CA MET A 205 17.77 -4.41 -1.40
C MET A 205 18.67 -5.00 -0.32
N LEU A 206 18.14 -5.84 0.57
CA LEU A 206 18.93 -6.50 1.62
C LEU A 206 20.03 -7.35 1.03
N ASN A 207 19.77 -8.10 -0.06
CA ASN A 207 20.81 -8.86 -0.76
C ASN A 207 21.90 -7.95 -1.36
N SER A 208 21.54 -6.78 -1.89
CA SER A 208 22.55 -5.79 -2.35
C SER A 208 23.39 -5.21 -1.21
N MET A 209 22.86 -5.23 0.02
CA MET A 209 23.58 -4.87 1.25
C MET A 209 24.46 -6.00 1.79
N GLY A 210 24.44 -7.19 1.17
CA GLY A 210 25.23 -8.36 1.58
C GLY A 210 24.45 -9.43 2.35
N ALA A 211 23.12 -9.32 2.49
CA ALA A 211 22.30 -10.40 3.00
C ALA A 211 22.28 -11.59 2.03
N LYS A 212 21.86 -12.75 2.52
CA LYS A 212 21.76 -13.99 1.74
C LYS A 212 20.32 -14.51 1.84
N ILE A 213 19.45 -13.98 1.00
CA ILE A 213 18.03 -14.34 0.93
C ILE A 213 17.76 -15.04 -0.39
N SER A 214 17.16 -16.21 -0.35
CA SER A 214 16.68 -16.98 -1.50
C SER A 214 15.19 -17.27 -1.40
N GLY A 215 14.57 -17.72 -2.51
CA GLY A 215 13.12 -17.94 -2.60
C GLY A 215 12.31 -16.65 -2.81
N ILE A 216 12.96 -15.53 -3.17
CA ILE A 216 12.30 -14.23 -3.39
C ILE A 216 11.23 -14.38 -4.48
N GLY A 217 10.01 -13.93 -4.16
CA GLY A 217 8.84 -14.06 -5.05
C GLY A 217 8.05 -15.36 -4.86
N SER A 218 8.45 -16.21 -3.91
CA SER A 218 7.69 -17.38 -3.49
C SER A 218 7.22 -17.25 -2.04
N ASN A 219 6.35 -18.18 -1.62
CA ASN A 219 5.87 -18.23 -0.24
C ASN A 219 6.83 -18.96 0.72
N LEU A 220 8.02 -19.33 0.25
CA LEU A 220 9.09 -19.95 1.06
C LEU A 220 10.37 -19.13 0.90
N LEU A 221 10.74 -18.40 1.94
CA LEU A 221 11.99 -17.66 2.01
C LEU A 221 13.01 -18.43 2.83
N THR A 222 14.26 -18.46 2.38
CA THR A 222 15.41 -18.97 3.13
C THR A 222 16.43 -17.85 3.30
N ILE A 223 16.86 -17.60 4.53
CA ILE A 223 17.74 -16.51 4.92
C ILE A 223 18.92 -17.11 5.69
N GLU A 224 20.13 -17.00 5.14
CA GLU A 224 21.35 -17.27 5.88
C GLU A 224 21.83 -15.97 6.53
N GLY A 225 21.81 -15.92 7.84
CA GLY A 225 22.14 -14.71 8.59
C GLY A 225 23.62 -14.34 8.48
N VAL A 226 23.88 -13.04 8.33
CA VAL A 226 25.22 -12.45 8.23
C VAL A 226 25.59 -11.67 9.49
N THR A 227 26.84 -11.29 9.65
CA THR A 227 27.30 -10.53 10.83
C THR A 227 27.08 -9.04 10.69
N LEU A 228 27.09 -8.52 9.46
CA LEU A 228 26.92 -7.10 9.16
C LEU A 228 26.35 -6.93 7.75
N LEU A 229 25.73 -5.79 7.52
CA LEU A 229 25.26 -5.35 6.21
C LEU A 229 25.94 -4.04 5.84
N SER A 230 26.25 -3.87 4.55
CA SER A 230 26.82 -2.66 3.97
C SER A 230 25.76 -1.63 3.59
N GLY A 231 26.22 -0.46 3.11
CA GLY A 231 25.38 0.50 2.43
C GLY A 231 24.97 0.04 1.02
N CYS A 232 23.95 0.71 0.44
CA CYS A 232 23.52 0.46 -0.94
C CYS A 232 22.83 1.68 -1.52
N GLU A 233 22.53 1.58 -2.82
CA GLU A 233 21.57 2.43 -3.50
C GLU A 233 20.37 1.58 -3.95
N HIS A 234 19.15 2.08 -3.70
CA HIS A 234 17.92 1.39 -4.08
C HIS A 234 16.91 2.38 -4.68
N ARG A 235 16.15 1.93 -5.68
CA ARG A 235 15.08 2.69 -6.28
C ARG A 235 13.74 2.01 -6.02
N ILE A 236 12.83 2.71 -5.35
CA ILE A 236 11.46 2.26 -5.09
C ILE A 236 10.71 2.10 -6.40
N LEU A 237 9.96 0.99 -6.56
CA LEU A 237 9.09 0.74 -7.70
C LEU A 237 7.99 1.81 -7.83
N PRO A 238 7.44 2.03 -9.03
CA PRO A 238 6.20 2.77 -9.18
C PRO A 238 5.06 2.06 -8.42
N ASP A 239 4.16 2.85 -7.81
CA ASP A 239 3.07 2.29 -6.98
C ASP A 239 2.00 1.60 -7.83
N MET A 240 1.96 0.27 -7.80
CA MET A 240 0.98 -0.52 -8.54
C MET A 240 -0.47 -0.21 -8.13
N ILE A 241 -0.70 0.29 -6.90
CA ILE A 241 -2.02 0.67 -6.43
C ILE A 241 -2.44 2.00 -7.05
N GLU A 242 -1.50 2.94 -7.16
CA GLU A 242 -1.76 4.19 -7.85
C GLU A 242 -1.99 3.95 -9.36
N ILE A 243 -1.20 3.05 -9.98
CA ILE A 243 -1.41 2.65 -11.39
C ILE A 243 -2.83 2.12 -11.59
N GLY A 244 -3.30 1.20 -10.73
CA GLY A 244 -4.68 0.71 -10.78
C GLY A 244 -5.72 1.82 -10.58
N SER A 245 -5.43 2.81 -9.75
CA SER A 245 -6.30 3.98 -9.55
C SER A 245 -6.41 4.84 -10.81
N TRP A 246 -5.28 5.09 -11.52
CA TRP A 246 -5.27 5.80 -12.79
C TRP A 246 -6.01 5.04 -13.90
N ILE A 247 -5.90 3.70 -13.94
CA ILE A 247 -6.69 2.86 -14.87
C ILE A 247 -8.19 3.07 -14.58
N GLY A 248 -8.59 2.95 -13.31
CA GLY A 248 -9.98 3.16 -12.91
C GLY A 248 -10.50 4.56 -13.22
N LEU A 249 -9.69 5.58 -12.99
CA LEU A 249 -10.01 6.98 -13.32
C LEU A 249 -10.26 7.16 -14.82
N ALA A 250 -9.33 6.68 -15.66
CA ALA A 250 -9.45 6.80 -17.10
C ALA A 250 -10.73 6.15 -17.62
N ALA A 251 -11.07 4.96 -17.11
CA ALA A 251 -12.29 4.26 -17.47
C ALA A 251 -13.54 5.03 -17.07
N MET A 252 -13.64 5.45 -15.79
CA MET A 252 -14.81 6.14 -15.24
C MET A 252 -15.09 7.49 -15.89
N THR A 253 -14.04 8.23 -16.25
CA THR A 253 -14.14 9.54 -16.90
C THR A 253 -14.13 9.47 -18.43
N ARG A 254 -14.05 8.25 -19.00
CA ARG A 254 -13.91 8.01 -20.44
C ARG A 254 -12.78 8.83 -21.06
N SER A 255 -11.65 8.85 -20.38
CA SER A 255 -10.47 9.65 -20.68
C SER A 255 -9.42 8.86 -21.46
N GLU A 256 -8.58 9.58 -22.22
CA GLU A 256 -7.41 9.03 -22.92
C GLU A 256 -6.16 9.35 -22.11
N ILE A 257 -5.57 8.34 -21.46
CA ILE A 257 -4.43 8.52 -20.55
C ILE A 257 -3.33 7.53 -20.85
N THR A 258 -2.07 7.98 -20.82
CA THR A 258 -0.89 7.11 -20.80
C THR A 258 -0.27 7.13 -19.41
N ILE A 259 -0.17 5.96 -18.78
CA ILE A 259 0.57 5.80 -17.53
C ILE A 259 1.98 5.36 -17.86
N LYS A 260 2.97 6.19 -17.50
CA LYS A 260 4.38 6.03 -17.89
C LYS A 260 5.14 5.16 -16.89
N ASN A 261 6.12 4.37 -17.39
CA ASN A 261 7.09 3.66 -16.54
C ASN A 261 6.43 2.82 -15.42
N VAL A 262 5.48 1.96 -15.78
CA VAL A 262 4.64 1.23 -14.81
C VAL A 262 5.34 0.04 -14.15
N SER A 263 6.54 -0.33 -14.60
CA SER A 263 7.21 -1.57 -14.17
C SER A 263 6.31 -2.78 -14.40
N TRP A 264 5.98 -3.04 -15.64
CA TRP A 264 4.93 -3.95 -16.09
C TRP A 264 4.98 -5.33 -15.43
N ASP A 265 6.18 -5.88 -15.25
CA ASP A 265 6.39 -7.22 -14.68
C ASP A 265 5.98 -7.31 -13.19
N ASN A 266 5.83 -6.17 -12.51
CA ASN A 266 5.43 -6.07 -11.12
C ASN A 266 3.93 -5.77 -10.93
N LEU A 267 3.12 -5.73 -12.00
CA LEU A 267 1.67 -5.46 -11.91
C LEU A 267 0.82 -6.72 -11.65
N GLY A 268 1.38 -7.92 -11.86
CA GLY A 268 0.66 -9.18 -11.64
C GLY A 268 -0.67 -9.24 -12.36
N VAL A 269 -1.74 -9.58 -11.64
CA VAL A 269 -3.09 -9.74 -12.20
C VAL A 269 -3.86 -8.42 -12.39
N ILE A 270 -3.31 -7.27 -11.97
CA ILE A 270 -4.01 -5.97 -12.01
C ILE A 270 -4.53 -5.66 -13.42
N PRO A 271 -3.71 -5.67 -14.49
CA PRO A 271 -4.20 -5.37 -15.83
C PRO A 271 -5.31 -6.32 -16.31
N ASN A 272 -5.19 -7.61 -15.98
CA ASN A 272 -6.18 -8.61 -16.37
C ASN A 272 -7.51 -8.43 -15.65
N THR A 273 -7.50 -8.02 -14.38
CA THR A 273 -8.72 -7.72 -13.63
C THR A 273 -9.48 -6.55 -14.25
N PHE A 274 -8.80 -5.49 -14.66
CA PHE A 274 -9.45 -4.39 -15.37
C PHE A 274 -9.94 -4.80 -16.77
N ARG A 275 -9.21 -5.66 -17.49
CA ARG A 275 -9.68 -6.22 -18.77
C ARG A 275 -10.94 -7.09 -18.63
N LYS A 276 -11.14 -7.76 -17.49
CA LYS A 276 -12.39 -8.47 -17.18
C LYS A 276 -13.58 -7.52 -17.00
N LEU A 277 -13.33 -6.29 -16.53
CA LEU A 277 -14.35 -5.24 -16.50
C LEU A 277 -14.63 -4.62 -17.87
N GLY A 278 -13.91 -5.04 -18.93
CA GLY A 278 -14.07 -4.51 -20.28
C GLY A 278 -13.13 -3.34 -20.61
N ILE A 279 -12.21 -2.99 -19.72
CA ILE A 279 -11.28 -1.88 -19.95
C ILE A 279 -10.17 -2.31 -20.92
N THR A 280 -10.00 -1.51 -21.99
CA THR A 280 -8.90 -1.70 -22.94
C THR A 280 -7.62 -1.12 -22.38
N LEU A 281 -6.59 -1.95 -22.30
CA LEU A 281 -5.25 -1.58 -21.86
C LEU A 281 -4.24 -2.04 -22.91
N GLU A 282 -3.52 -1.10 -23.50
CA GLU A 282 -2.44 -1.35 -24.46
C GLU A 282 -1.08 -1.21 -23.78
N LYS A 283 -0.25 -2.24 -23.90
CA LYS A 283 1.14 -2.19 -23.45
C LYS A 283 1.98 -1.47 -24.53
N ARG A 284 2.62 -0.36 -24.19
CA ARG A 284 3.51 0.41 -25.06
C ARG A 284 4.90 0.52 -24.41
N GLY A 285 5.74 -0.50 -24.62
CA GLY A 285 6.99 -0.64 -23.86
C GLY A 285 6.71 -0.91 -22.40
N ASP A 286 7.19 -0.04 -21.49
CA ASP A 286 6.88 -0.08 -20.06
C ASP A 286 5.74 0.89 -19.66
N ASP A 287 4.96 1.39 -20.65
CA ASP A 287 3.81 2.25 -20.43
C ASP A 287 2.49 1.49 -20.61
N ILE A 288 1.42 1.98 -19.97
CA ILE A 288 0.03 1.57 -20.24
C ILE A 288 -0.68 2.71 -20.93
N TYR A 289 -1.15 2.48 -22.15
CA TYR A 289 -2.08 3.39 -22.81
C TYR A 289 -3.52 2.90 -22.64
N ILE A 290 -4.38 3.83 -22.26
CA ILE A 290 -5.81 3.60 -22.03
C ILE A 290 -6.56 4.50 -23.01
N PRO A 291 -7.19 3.94 -24.07
CA PRO A 291 -7.99 4.73 -25.01
C PRO A 291 -9.26 5.23 -24.34
N ALA A 292 -9.83 6.30 -24.86
CA ALA A 292 -11.13 6.76 -24.42
C ALA A 292 -12.22 5.69 -24.68
N HIS A 293 -12.96 5.32 -23.65
CA HIS A 293 -14.07 4.36 -23.77
C HIS A 293 -15.36 5.10 -24.11
N GLU A 294 -15.44 5.69 -25.32
CA GLU A 294 -16.57 6.56 -25.71
C GLU A 294 -17.93 5.87 -25.67
N ASN A 295 -17.95 4.58 -26.04
CA ASN A 295 -19.14 3.75 -26.04
C ASN A 295 -19.33 2.95 -24.72
N GLY A 296 -18.56 3.32 -23.68
CA GLY A 296 -18.54 2.57 -22.42
C GLY A 296 -17.68 1.30 -22.50
N TYR A 297 -17.85 0.43 -21.52
CA TYR A 297 -17.16 -0.85 -21.42
C TYR A 297 -18.11 -1.92 -20.85
N GLU A 298 -17.93 -3.17 -21.27
CA GLU A 298 -18.79 -4.29 -20.91
C GLU A 298 -18.03 -5.34 -20.12
N VAL A 299 -18.63 -5.75 -19.00
CA VAL A 299 -18.09 -6.79 -18.12
C VAL A 299 -18.07 -8.13 -18.87
N LYS A 300 -16.93 -8.82 -18.79
CA LYS A 300 -16.83 -10.19 -19.32
C LYS A 300 -17.39 -11.16 -18.28
N THR A 301 -18.34 -12.00 -18.70
CA THR A 301 -18.81 -13.12 -17.89
C THR A 301 -17.69 -14.15 -17.71
N ASP A 302 -17.84 -15.03 -16.71
CA ASP A 302 -17.00 -16.22 -16.60
C ASP A 302 -17.28 -17.18 -17.77
N ILE A 303 -16.43 -18.20 -17.95
CA ILE A 303 -16.48 -19.10 -19.14
C ILE A 303 -17.84 -19.78 -19.31
N ASP A 304 -18.53 -20.04 -18.22
CA ASP A 304 -19.86 -20.67 -18.20
C ASP A 304 -21.03 -19.67 -18.34
N GLY A 305 -20.71 -18.38 -18.54
CA GLY A 305 -21.70 -17.31 -18.63
C GLY A 305 -22.19 -16.78 -17.28
N SER A 306 -21.63 -17.24 -16.17
CA SER A 306 -21.99 -16.75 -14.84
C SER A 306 -21.49 -15.32 -14.60
N ILE A 307 -22.07 -14.66 -13.59
CA ILE A 307 -21.71 -13.29 -13.20
C ILE A 307 -20.25 -13.25 -12.76
N LEU A 308 -19.50 -12.29 -13.30
CA LEU A 308 -18.10 -12.08 -12.93
C LEU A 308 -17.95 -11.87 -11.42
N ASN A 309 -17.11 -12.70 -10.79
CA ASN A 309 -16.71 -12.55 -9.40
C ASN A 309 -15.28 -12.03 -9.33
N ILE A 310 -15.08 -10.86 -8.69
CA ILE A 310 -13.76 -10.30 -8.40
C ILE A 310 -13.54 -10.33 -6.89
N ALA A 311 -12.57 -11.15 -6.47
CA ALA A 311 -12.20 -11.31 -5.08
C ALA A 311 -10.74 -10.91 -4.86
N ASP A 312 -10.44 -10.34 -3.68
CA ASP A 312 -9.07 -10.13 -3.25
C ASP A 312 -8.45 -11.42 -2.70
N ALA A 313 -7.13 -11.49 -2.79
CA ALA A 313 -6.33 -12.58 -2.23
C ALA A 313 -4.88 -12.10 -2.02
N PRO A 314 -4.09 -12.80 -1.16
CA PRO A 314 -2.65 -12.60 -1.10
C PRO A 314 -2.01 -12.72 -2.48
N TRP A 315 -0.94 -11.98 -2.71
CA TRP A 315 -0.19 -12.03 -3.97
C TRP A 315 0.23 -13.48 -4.32
N PRO A 316 0.14 -13.92 -5.60
CA PRO A 316 -0.15 -13.11 -6.81
C PRO A 316 -1.66 -12.91 -7.11
N GLY A 317 -2.55 -13.13 -6.15
CA GLY A 317 -3.95 -12.78 -6.29
C GLY A 317 -4.20 -11.27 -6.39
N PHE A 318 -5.46 -10.88 -6.57
CA PHE A 318 -5.81 -9.48 -6.71
C PHE A 318 -5.71 -8.74 -5.36
N THR A 319 -4.98 -7.63 -5.35
CA THR A 319 -4.72 -6.87 -4.12
C THR A 319 -5.99 -6.26 -3.52
N PRO A 320 -6.20 -6.37 -2.19
CA PRO A 320 -7.35 -5.77 -1.50
C PRO A 320 -7.38 -4.24 -1.62
N ASP A 321 -6.24 -3.60 -1.87
CA ASP A 321 -6.12 -2.14 -1.96
C ASP A 321 -6.76 -1.56 -3.23
N LEU A 322 -7.00 -2.36 -4.26
CA LEU A 322 -7.66 -1.94 -5.50
C LEU A 322 -9.12 -2.38 -5.62
N LEU A 323 -9.63 -3.17 -4.66
CA LEU A 323 -10.98 -3.69 -4.76
C LEU A 323 -12.04 -2.58 -4.75
N SER A 324 -11.82 -1.51 -3.98
CA SER A 324 -12.69 -0.32 -3.97
C SER A 324 -12.70 0.43 -5.31
N ILE A 325 -11.56 0.47 -6.02
CA ILE A 325 -11.48 1.07 -7.36
C ILE A 325 -12.26 0.23 -8.36
N VAL A 326 -12.07 -1.09 -8.36
CA VAL A 326 -12.80 -2.03 -9.22
C VAL A 326 -14.30 -1.92 -8.99
N LEU A 327 -14.74 -1.81 -7.73
CA LEU A 327 -16.14 -1.62 -7.37
C LEU A 327 -16.71 -0.33 -8.00
N VAL A 328 -16.00 0.79 -7.88
CA VAL A 328 -16.42 2.06 -8.48
C VAL A 328 -16.48 1.95 -9.99
N VAL A 329 -15.47 1.36 -10.64
CA VAL A 329 -15.45 1.15 -12.10
C VAL A 329 -16.63 0.30 -12.56
N ALA A 330 -16.99 -0.74 -11.82
CA ALA A 330 -18.14 -1.59 -12.13
C ALA A 330 -19.47 -0.82 -12.13
N THR A 331 -19.61 0.28 -11.38
CA THR A 331 -20.86 1.07 -11.35
C THR A 331 -21.28 1.63 -12.70
N GLN A 332 -20.35 1.89 -13.61
CA GLN A 332 -20.60 2.45 -14.94
C GLN A 332 -20.50 1.41 -16.07
N ALA A 333 -20.02 0.21 -15.78
CA ALA A 333 -19.93 -0.87 -16.76
C ALA A 333 -21.31 -1.30 -17.30
N LYS A 334 -21.33 -1.94 -18.45
CA LYS A 334 -22.47 -2.74 -18.88
C LYS A 334 -22.33 -4.14 -18.32
N GLY A 335 -23.28 -4.59 -17.49
CA GLY A 335 -23.27 -5.90 -16.80
C GLY A 335 -23.10 -5.78 -15.29
N ASP A 336 -23.10 -6.92 -14.63
CA ASP A 336 -23.13 -7.06 -13.18
C ASP A 336 -21.83 -7.70 -12.68
N VAL A 337 -21.39 -7.31 -11.48
CA VAL A 337 -20.16 -7.82 -10.86
C VAL A 337 -20.40 -8.12 -9.40
N LEU A 338 -20.00 -9.31 -8.96
CA LEU A 338 -19.87 -9.63 -7.54
C LEU A 338 -18.49 -9.22 -7.06
N ILE A 339 -18.42 -8.30 -6.11
CA ILE A 339 -17.19 -7.91 -5.40
C ILE A 339 -17.12 -8.68 -4.09
N HIS A 340 -16.02 -9.40 -3.87
CA HIS A 340 -15.84 -10.20 -2.66
C HIS A 340 -14.54 -9.82 -1.93
N GLN A 341 -14.68 -9.05 -0.86
CA GLN A 341 -13.59 -8.62 0.03
C GLN A 341 -13.32 -9.71 1.06
N LYS A 342 -12.27 -10.50 0.88
CA LYS A 342 -11.94 -11.63 1.77
C LYS A 342 -11.02 -11.25 2.92
N MET A 343 -10.11 -10.29 2.68
CA MET A 343 -8.99 -10.04 3.59
C MET A 343 -9.28 -9.03 4.69
N PHE A 344 -10.33 -8.19 4.55
CA PHE A 344 -10.66 -7.15 5.53
C PHE A 344 -12.17 -7.04 5.76
N GLU A 345 -12.57 -6.77 7.01
CA GLU A 345 -13.96 -6.83 7.43
C GLU A 345 -14.77 -5.56 7.13
N SER A 346 -14.10 -4.42 6.94
CA SER A 346 -14.79 -3.11 6.93
C SER A 346 -14.52 -2.25 5.70
N ARG A 347 -13.93 -2.82 4.64
CA ARG A 347 -13.54 -2.05 3.45
C ARG A 347 -14.70 -1.69 2.53
N LEU A 348 -15.84 -2.36 2.62
CA LEU A 348 -17.00 -2.10 1.76
C LEU A 348 -17.98 -1.05 2.32
N PHE A 349 -17.81 -0.57 3.55
CA PHE A 349 -18.76 0.38 4.15
C PHE A 349 -18.86 1.73 3.42
N PHE A 350 -17.86 2.10 2.61
CA PHE A 350 -17.93 3.33 1.80
C PHE A 350 -18.97 3.27 0.68
N VAL A 351 -19.51 2.09 0.35
CA VAL A 351 -20.50 1.92 -0.74
C VAL A 351 -21.78 2.73 -0.50
N ASP A 352 -22.12 3.04 0.76
CA ASP A 352 -23.25 3.90 1.07
C ASP A 352 -23.14 5.26 0.37
N LYS A 353 -21.92 5.81 0.25
CA LYS A 353 -21.69 7.08 -0.45
C LYS A 353 -21.90 6.95 -1.96
N LEU A 354 -21.56 5.80 -2.54
CA LEU A 354 -21.83 5.52 -3.95
C LEU A 354 -23.33 5.33 -4.22
N ILE A 355 -24.06 4.72 -3.28
CA ILE A 355 -25.52 4.58 -3.34
C ILE A 355 -26.17 5.97 -3.27
N ASP A 356 -25.69 6.86 -2.37
CA ASP A 356 -26.14 8.26 -2.31
C ASP A 356 -25.89 9.00 -3.64
N MET A 357 -24.83 8.66 -4.36
CA MET A 357 -24.55 9.17 -5.72
C MET A 357 -25.42 8.54 -6.80
N GLY A 358 -26.24 7.56 -6.46
CA GLY A 358 -27.15 6.86 -7.37
C GLY A 358 -26.62 5.56 -7.96
N ALA A 359 -25.50 5.03 -7.47
CA ALA A 359 -25.03 3.71 -7.88
C ALA A 359 -25.98 2.60 -7.44
N LYS A 360 -26.14 1.58 -8.27
CA LYS A 360 -26.96 0.39 -7.98
C LYS A 360 -26.08 -0.69 -7.36
N ILE A 361 -26.03 -0.74 -6.05
CA ILE A 361 -25.22 -1.67 -5.29
C ILE A 361 -26.08 -2.38 -4.25
N ILE A 362 -25.97 -3.69 -4.18
CA ILE A 362 -26.56 -4.51 -3.11
C ILE A 362 -25.42 -4.96 -2.21
N LEU A 363 -25.33 -4.39 -1.00
CA LEU A 363 -24.41 -4.87 0.02
C LEU A 363 -25.01 -6.13 0.67
N CYS A 364 -24.48 -7.30 0.31
CA CYS A 364 -25.00 -8.58 0.79
C CYS A 364 -24.60 -8.84 2.25
N ASP A 365 -23.38 -8.48 2.59
CA ASP A 365 -22.78 -8.57 3.94
C ASP A 365 -21.52 -7.68 3.99
N PRO A 366 -20.77 -7.62 5.11
CA PRO A 366 -19.54 -6.82 5.22
C PRO A 366 -18.46 -7.15 4.19
N HIS A 367 -18.53 -8.32 3.55
CA HIS A 367 -17.53 -8.86 2.64
C HIS A 367 -17.95 -8.89 1.18
N ARG A 368 -19.25 -8.82 0.87
CA ARG A 368 -19.76 -9.00 -0.49
C ARG A 368 -20.72 -7.92 -0.92
N ALA A 369 -20.52 -7.41 -2.12
CA ALA A 369 -21.40 -6.46 -2.76
C ALA A 369 -21.65 -6.87 -4.22
N VAL A 370 -22.90 -6.84 -4.66
CA VAL A 370 -23.27 -6.95 -6.08
C VAL A 370 -23.42 -5.54 -6.64
N VAL A 371 -22.67 -5.25 -7.68
CA VAL A 371 -22.72 -3.98 -8.41
C VAL A 371 -23.47 -4.21 -9.72
N ILE A 372 -24.55 -3.48 -9.92
CA ILE A 372 -25.35 -3.47 -11.16
C ILE A 372 -24.90 -2.25 -11.95
N GLY A 373 -24.19 -2.45 -13.04
CA GLY A 373 -23.61 -1.37 -13.82
C GLY A 373 -24.65 -0.55 -14.59
N HIS A 374 -24.37 0.74 -14.77
CA HIS A 374 -25.29 1.68 -15.40
C HIS A 374 -25.19 1.73 -16.93
N ASP A 375 -24.20 1.05 -17.55
CA ASP A 375 -23.93 1.09 -19.00
C ASP A 375 -23.79 2.55 -19.50
N PHE A 376 -23.27 3.44 -18.68
CA PHE A 376 -23.21 4.89 -18.92
C PHE A 376 -24.56 5.53 -19.31
N LYS A 377 -25.68 4.83 -19.22
CA LYS A 377 -27.01 5.35 -19.49
C LYS A 377 -27.51 6.32 -18.42
N SER A 378 -27.01 6.16 -17.20
CA SER A 378 -27.18 7.14 -16.12
C SER A 378 -25.83 7.43 -15.48
N GLN A 379 -25.58 8.70 -15.18
CA GLN A 379 -24.35 9.14 -14.50
C GLN A 379 -24.58 9.20 -13.00
N LEU A 380 -23.51 8.98 -12.23
CA LEU A 380 -23.49 9.29 -10.81
C LEU A 380 -23.78 10.79 -10.61
N LYS A 381 -24.42 11.11 -9.50
CA LYS A 381 -24.75 12.52 -9.13
C LYS A 381 -23.74 13.02 -8.13
N ALA A 382 -23.40 14.31 -8.25
CA ALA A 382 -22.56 14.97 -7.29
C ALA A 382 -23.18 14.99 -5.89
N THR A 383 -22.36 14.82 -4.88
CA THR A 383 -22.76 14.88 -3.46
C THR A 383 -21.63 15.36 -2.57
N THR A 384 -21.96 15.65 -1.31
CA THR A 384 -20.97 15.92 -0.26
C THR A 384 -20.67 14.63 0.51
N MET A 385 -19.40 14.28 0.61
CA MET A 385 -18.96 13.05 1.27
C MET A 385 -17.68 13.29 2.07
N SER A 386 -17.33 12.36 2.97
CA SER A 386 -16.09 12.39 3.73
C SER A 386 -15.25 11.16 3.40
N SER A 387 -13.94 11.35 3.22
CA SER A 387 -12.99 10.27 3.02
C SER A 387 -12.79 9.48 4.33
N PRO A 388 -13.18 8.20 4.39
CA PRO A 388 -13.03 7.41 5.62
C PRO A 388 -11.60 6.88 5.81
N ASP A 389 -10.90 6.57 4.72
CA ASP A 389 -9.55 6.05 4.66
C ASP A 389 -8.91 6.36 3.29
N ILE A 390 -7.66 5.94 3.09
CA ILE A 390 -6.88 6.20 1.86
C ILE A 390 -7.59 5.62 0.62
N ARG A 391 -8.02 4.36 0.67
CA ARG A 391 -8.48 3.58 -0.49
C ARG A 391 -9.92 3.90 -0.86
N ALA A 392 -10.79 4.03 0.13
CA ALA A 392 -12.14 4.53 -0.10
C ALA A 392 -12.10 5.98 -0.57
N GLY A 393 -11.22 6.81 0.00
CA GLY A 393 -11.07 8.21 -0.39
C GLY A 393 -10.75 8.41 -1.86
N ILE A 394 -9.75 7.71 -2.40
CA ILE A 394 -9.42 7.79 -3.83
C ILE A 394 -10.54 7.23 -4.70
N SER A 395 -11.24 6.19 -4.26
CA SER A 395 -12.39 5.62 -4.99
C SER A 395 -13.54 6.61 -5.08
N LEU A 396 -13.84 7.31 -3.98
CA LEU A 396 -14.83 8.39 -3.95
C LEU A 396 -14.41 9.59 -4.82
N LEU A 397 -13.10 9.90 -4.88
CA LEU A 397 -12.57 10.94 -5.76
C LEU A 397 -12.78 10.58 -7.23
N ILE A 398 -12.51 9.34 -7.62
CA ILE A 398 -12.77 8.83 -8.99
C ILE A 398 -14.25 8.88 -9.31
N ALA A 399 -15.13 8.48 -8.39
CA ALA A 399 -16.57 8.58 -8.55
C ALA A 399 -17.01 10.05 -8.74
N ALA A 400 -16.49 10.98 -7.94
CA ALA A 400 -16.78 12.41 -8.03
C ALA A 400 -16.35 13.02 -9.37
N LEU A 401 -15.16 12.64 -9.88
CA LEU A 401 -14.66 13.10 -11.20
C LEU A 401 -15.53 12.61 -12.37
N SER A 402 -16.21 11.48 -12.23
CA SER A 402 -17.12 10.94 -13.24
C SER A 402 -18.57 11.43 -13.08
N ALA A 403 -18.92 12.00 -11.93
CA ALA A 403 -20.30 12.37 -11.59
C ALA A 403 -20.76 13.63 -12.34
N LYS A 404 -22.08 13.82 -12.44
CA LYS A 404 -22.65 15.07 -12.97
C LYS A 404 -22.78 16.11 -11.86
N GLY A 405 -22.14 17.26 -12.02
CA GLY A 405 -22.19 18.40 -11.09
C GLY A 405 -20.94 18.51 -10.21
N THR A 406 -21.01 19.32 -9.16
CA THR A 406 -19.87 19.60 -8.27
C THR A 406 -20.01 18.82 -6.97
N SER A 407 -19.07 17.90 -6.73
CA SER A 407 -18.95 17.13 -5.49
C SER A 407 -18.01 17.81 -4.49
N THR A 408 -18.25 17.57 -3.20
CA THR A 408 -17.38 18.01 -2.12
C THR A 408 -16.88 16.79 -1.34
N ILE A 409 -15.55 16.62 -1.22
CA ILE A 409 -14.94 15.57 -0.41
C ILE A 409 -14.22 16.22 0.77
N GLN A 410 -14.65 15.87 1.97
CA GLN A 410 -14.05 16.29 3.24
C GLN A 410 -13.01 15.28 3.72
N ASN A 411 -12.15 15.68 4.70
CA ASN A 411 -11.14 14.82 5.30
C ASN A 411 -10.14 14.25 4.27
N ILE A 412 -9.72 15.12 3.34
CA ILE A 412 -8.82 14.73 2.22
C ILE A 412 -7.42 14.36 2.68
N GLU A 413 -7.05 14.70 3.91
CA GLU A 413 -5.81 14.26 4.53
C GLU A 413 -5.67 12.72 4.53
N GLN A 414 -6.79 11.99 4.51
CA GLN A 414 -6.75 10.54 4.34
C GLN A 414 -6.23 10.15 2.95
N ILE A 415 -6.56 10.91 1.90
CA ILE A 415 -6.06 10.67 0.55
C ILE A 415 -4.57 11.04 0.48
N ASP A 416 -4.16 12.16 1.08
CA ASP A 416 -2.77 12.65 1.11
C ASP A 416 -1.81 11.69 1.85
N ARG A 417 -2.33 10.79 2.68
CA ARG A 417 -1.53 9.71 3.29
C ARG A 417 -1.00 8.71 2.29
N GLY A 418 -1.60 8.61 1.11
CA GLY A 418 -1.26 7.59 0.12
C GLY A 418 -1.06 8.10 -1.31
N TYR A 419 -1.43 9.33 -1.62
CA TYR A 419 -1.35 9.91 -2.97
C TYR A 419 -0.69 11.28 -2.94
N GLU A 420 0.45 11.39 -3.63
CA GLU A 420 1.26 12.59 -3.69
C GLU A 420 0.58 13.65 -4.57
N ARG A 421 0.28 14.83 -3.98
CA ARG A 421 -0.28 16.02 -4.67
C ARG A 421 -1.33 15.67 -5.73
N ILE A 422 -2.28 14.80 -5.36
CA ILE A 422 -3.24 14.20 -6.30
C ILE A 422 -4.06 15.26 -7.06
N ASP A 423 -4.43 16.35 -6.41
CA ASP A 423 -5.18 17.45 -7.02
C ASP A 423 -4.36 18.20 -8.09
N GLU A 424 -3.07 18.45 -7.87
CA GLU A 424 -2.19 19.08 -8.86
C GLU A 424 -2.03 18.19 -10.10
N ARG A 425 -1.81 16.91 -9.87
CA ARG A 425 -1.62 15.91 -10.93
C ARG A 425 -2.90 15.70 -11.74
N LEU A 426 -4.07 15.74 -11.10
CA LEU A 426 -5.38 15.71 -11.77
C LEU A 426 -5.60 16.97 -12.59
N ARG A 427 -5.27 18.17 -12.08
CA ARG A 427 -5.35 19.43 -12.83
C ARG A 427 -4.45 19.39 -14.08
N ALA A 428 -3.27 18.82 -13.98
CA ALA A 428 -2.37 18.66 -15.14
C ALA A 428 -2.97 17.79 -16.26
N LEU A 429 -3.88 16.86 -15.93
CA LEU A 429 -4.65 16.07 -16.89
C LEU A 429 -5.93 16.76 -17.36
N GLY A 430 -6.27 17.96 -16.82
CA GLY A 430 -7.44 18.76 -17.22
C GLY A 430 -8.63 18.65 -16.27
N ALA A 431 -8.49 18.06 -15.08
CA ALA A 431 -9.57 18.05 -14.09
C ALA A 431 -9.80 19.45 -13.48
N ASN A 432 -11.07 19.76 -13.18
CA ASN A 432 -11.43 20.92 -12.38
C ASN A 432 -11.61 20.50 -10.92
N ILE A 433 -10.52 20.60 -10.16
CA ILE A 433 -10.46 20.24 -8.74
C ILE A 433 -9.77 21.36 -7.96
N VAL A 434 -10.36 21.78 -6.86
CA VAL A 434 -9.85 22.82 -5.97
C VAL A 434 -9.70 22.26 -4.56
N ARG A 435 -8.54 22.50 -3.98
CA ARG A 435 -8.26 22.22 -2.56
C ARG A 435 -8.60 23.50 -1.76
N ALA A 436 -9.49 23.40 -0.75
CA ALA A 436 -9.97 24.48 0.10
C ALA A 436 -9.78 24.16 1.59
#